data_753c64d010f004d7746d9b826f660332
#
_entry.id   753c64d010f004d7746d9b826f660332
#
_cell.length_a   1.000
_cell.length_b   1.000
_cell.length_c   1.000
_cell.angle_alpha   90.00
_cell.angle_beta   90.00
_cell.angle_gamma   90.00
#
_symmetry.space_group_name_H-M   'P 1'
#
loop_
_entity.id
_entity.type
_entity.pdbx_description
1 polymer ?
#
loop_
_entity_poly.entity_id
_entity_poly.type
_entity_poly.pdbx_seq_one_letter_code
_entity_poly.pdbx_strand_id
1 'polypeptide(L)'
;MTRSRTKGNERTDSHERLPIVKQPQIGIIDIGSNTIRLCTYALPDRSEAAPVKTFTEKKSVGLSAYVRDGIMTERGIKAAAKAIANQTQHARLMGCQEVRLFATAALRNCRNSAEATHALAERVGARIDILSARQEAEFGFMGIKAELDATDGMAVDIGGGSTELTYVKDGNVVRCCSIPAGSLSLWNAHVAGIIPNADELAACTRAFLRALDESEFEIPR
;
A
#
# COMPACT_ATOMS: atom_id res chain seq x y z
N MET A 1 -1.43 -34.10 -77.25
CA MET A 1 -0.57 -34.20 -76.08
C MET A 1 -0.22 -32.79 -75.62
N THR A 2 -0.99 -32.22 -74.71
CA THR A 2 -0.80 -30.86 -74.20
C THR A 2 -0.73 -30.93 -72.67
N ARG A 3 0.46 -30.65 -72.09
CA ARG A 3 0.70 -30.69 -70.67
C ARG A 3 0.30 -29.31 -70.08
N SER A 4 -0.71 -29.30 -69.19
CA SER A 4 -1.10 -28.19 -68.38
C SER A 4 -0.04 -27.99 -67.26
N ARG A 5 0.49 -26.76 -67.12
CA ARG A 5 1.34 -26.32 -66.01
C ARG A 5 0.46 -25.71 -64.96
N THR A 6 0.32 -26.37 -63.82
CA THR A 6 -0.26 -25.77 -62.60
C THR A 6 0.73 -24.80 -62.00
N LYS A 7 0.32 -23.53 -61.87
CA LYS A 7 1.02 -22.48 -61.10
C LYS A 7 0.77 -22.75 -59.61
N GLY A 8 1.85 -23.02 -58.87
CA GLY A 8 1.81 -23.05 -57.41
C GLY A 8 1.56 -21.62 -56.87
N ASN A 9 0.62 -21.56 -55.98
CA ASN A 9 0.23 -20.32 -55.24
C ASN A 9 1.10 -20.25 -53.97
N GLU A 10 2.19 -19.54 -54.02
CA GLU A 10 2.98 -19.21 -52.81
C GLU A 10 2.19 -18.22 -51.97
N ARG A 11 1.55 -18.72 -50.93
CA ARG A 11 1.04 -17.89 -49.87
C ARG A 11 2.22 -17.45 -49.01
N THR A 12 2.67 -16.22 -49.21
CA THR A 12 3.56 -15.53 -48.28
C THR A 12 2.78 -15.22 -47.01
N ASP A 13 2.97 -16.05 -46.00
CA ASP A 13 2.43 -15.85 -44.64
C ASP A 13 3.31 -14.81 -43.93
N SER A 14 3.12 -13.55 -44.29
CA SER A 14 3.72 -12.44 -43.56
C SER A 14 2.91 -12.18 -42.29
N HIS A 15 3.12 -12.98 -41.26
CA HIS A 15 2.76 -12.61 -39.90
C HIS A 15 3.65 -11.45 -39.48
N GLU A 16 3.28 -10.23 -39.84
CA GLU A 16 3.74 -9.02 -39.20
C GLU A 16 3.38 -9.14 -37.70
N ARG A 17 4.35 -9.54 -36.89
CA ARG A 17 4.24 -9.39 -35.43
C ARG A 17 4.20 -7.90 -35.16
N LEU A 18 3.00 -7.38 -34.91
CA LEU A 18 2.85 -6.04 -34.37
C LEU A 18 3.81 -5.91 -33.16
N PRO A 19 4.58 -4.83 -33.05
CA PRO A 19 5.45 -4.62 -31.91
C PRO A 19 4.56 -4.66 -30.67
N ILE A 20 4.88 -5.56 -29.73
CA ILE A 20 4.25 -5.54 -28.40
C ILE A 20 4.76 -4.27 -27.74
N VAL A 21 4.00 -3.20 -27.84
CA VAL A 21 4.25 -1.97 -27.09
C VAL A 21 4.00 -2.34 -25.63
N LYS A 22 5.09 -2.64 -24.91
CA LYS A 22 5.02 -2.86 -23.48
C LYS A 22 4.58 -1.53 -22.84
N GLN A 23 3.36 -1.49 -22.31
CA GLN A 23 2.89 -0.34 -21.55
C GLN A 23 3.89 -0.02 -20.42
N PRO A 24 4.20 1.26 -20.17
CA PRO A 24 5.05 1.66 -19.06
C PRO A 24 4.49 1.08 -17.75
N GLN A 25 5.37 0.57 -16.91
CA GLN A 25 4.97 0.04 -15.61
C GLN A 25 5.61 0.81 -14.47
N ILE A 26 4.84 1.01 -13.41
CA ILE A 26 5.29 1.62 -12.16
C ILE A 26 5.10 0.64 -11.01
N GLY A 27 6.08 0.58 -10.10
CA GLY A 27 5.98 -0.11 -8.83
C GLY A 27 5.64 0.86 -7.70
N ILE A 28 4.77 0.46 -6.79
CA ILE A 28 4.47 1.17 -5.56
C ILE A 28 4.75 0.22 -4.40
N ILE A 29 5.62 0.64 -3.48
CA ILE A 29 5.90 -0.09 -2.24
C ILE A 29 5.31 0.69 -1.07
N ASP A 30 4.34 0.10 -0.40
CA ASP A 30 3.70 0.58 0.82
C ASP A 30 4.37 -0.06 2.04
N ILE A 31 4.93 0.79 2.92
CA ILE A 31 5.66 0.38 4.14
C ILE A 31 4.71 0.53 5.33
N GLY A 32 3.93 -0.52 5.58
CA GLY A 32 2.96 -0.58 6.68
C GLY A 32 3.52 -1.20 7.96
N SER A 33 2.76 -1.12 9.04
CA SER A 33 3.14 -1.59 10.39
C SER A 33 3.35 -3.10 10.49
N ASN A 34 2.62 -3.88 9.72
CA ASN A 34 2.78 -5.35 9.67
C ASN A 34 3.46 -5.82 8.40
N THR A 35 3.07 -5.23 7.28
CA THR A 35 3.35 -5.74 5.95
C THR A 35 3.98 -4.66 5.10
N ILE A 36 5.02 -5.00 4.36
CA ILE A 36 5.51 -4.20 3.25
C ILE A 36 4.92 -4.81 1.98
N ARG A 37 4.25 -3.99 1.17
CA ARG A 37 3.49 -4.44 0.00
C ARG A 37 3.99 -3.76 -1.26
N LEU A 38 4.38 -4.55 -2.25
CA LEU A 38 4.60 -4.10 -3.61
C LEU A 38 3.32 -4.29 -4.41
N CYS A 39 2.90 -3.25 -5.12
CA CYS A 39 1.94 -3.35 -6.22
C CYS A 39 2.59 -2.80 -7.49
N THR A 40 2.41 -3.48 -8.63
CA THR A 40 2.83 -2.95 -9.93
C THR A 40 1.61 -2.63 -10.78
N TYR A 41 1.72 -1.57 -11.57
CA TYR A 41 0.64 -1.08 -12.41
C TYR A 41 1.15 -0.82 -13.82
N ALA A 42 0.40 -1.30 -14.81
CA ALA A 42 0.56 -0.85 -16.18
C ALA A 42 -0.13 0.50 -16.34
N LEU A 43 0.59 1.48 -16.88
CA LEU A 43 0.05 2.80 -17.13
C LEU A 43 -0.58 2.81 -18.53
N PRO A 44 -1.82 3.28 -18.69
CA PRO A 44 -2.49 3.33 -19.98
C PRO A 44 -1.86 4.40 -20.88
N ASP A 45 -1.91 4.18 -22.19
CA ASP A 45 -1.43 5.16 -23.19
C ASP A 45 -2.29 6.43 -23.23
N ARG A 46 -3.49 6.38 -22.68
CA ARG A 46 -4.42 7.51 -22.59
C ARG A 46 -4.57 7.97 -21.15
N SER A 47 -4.48 9.27 -20.92
CA SER A 47 -4.55 9.87 -19.57
C SER A 47 -5.90 9.67 -18.86
N GLU A 48 -6.95 9.32 -19.57
CA GLU A 48 -8.31 9.14 -19.02
C GLU A 48 -8.57 7.70 -18.51
N ALA A 49 -7.73 6.74 -18.85
CA ALA A 49 -7.89 5.37 -18.39
C ALA A 49 -7.17 5.16 -17.05
N ALA A 50 -7.79 4.38 -16.16
CA ALA A 50 -7.17 4.03 -14.87
C ALA A 50 -5.98 3.08 -15.05
N PRO A 51 -4.91 3.21 -14.24
CA PRO A 51 -3.83 2.24 -14.19
C PRO A 51 -4.34 0.84 -13.85
N VAL A 52 -3.83 -0.17 -14.53
CA VAL A 52 -4.21 -1.56 -14.31
C VAL A 52 -3.19 -2.24 -13.41
N LYS A 53 -3.64 -2.74 -12.26
CA LYS A 53 -2.79 -3.50 -11.34
C LYS A 53 -2.39 -4.83 -11.98
N THR A 54 -1.09 -5.06 -12.13
CA THR A 54 -0.53 -6.24 -12.82
C THR A 54 0.03 -7.28 -11.86
N PHE A 55 0.48 -6.83 -10.67
CA PHE A 55 1.04 -7.75 -9.68
C PHE A 55 0.92 -7.19 -8.27
N THR A 56 0.91 -8.08 -7.28
CA THR A 56 0.95 -7.72 -5.85
C THR A 56 1.79 -8.74 -5.09
N GLU A 57 2.72 -8.26 -4.29
CA GLU A 57 3.50 -9.06 -3.35
C GLU A 57 3.41 -8.47 -1.95
N LYS A 58 3.13 -9.31 -0.96
CA LYS A 58 3.09 -8.93 0.46
C LYS A 58 4.20 -9.62 1.22
N LYS A 59 4.96 -8.87 2.01
CA LYS A 59 5.97 -9.40 2.93
C LYS A 59 5.64 -9.00 4.34
N SER A 60 5.28 -9.97 5.18
CA SER A 60 5.10 -9.73 6.62
C SER A 60 6.45 -9.47 7.26
N VAL A 61 6.67 -8.26 7.74
CA VAL A 61 7.90 -7.81 8.42
C VAL A 61 7.63 -7.56 9.90
N GLY A 62 6.39 -7.14 10.25
CA GLY A 62 5.98 -6.86 11.62
C GLY A 62 6.72 -5.66 12.20
N LEU A 63 6.79 -4.54 11.46
CA LEU A 63 7.55 -3.35 11.87
C LEU A 63 7.13 -2.79 13.22
N SER A 64 5.86 -2.90 13.59
CA SER A 64 5.35 -2.50 14.91
C SER A 64 6.08 -3.22 16.07
N ALA A 65 6.50 -4.47 15.87
CA ALA A 65 7.26 -5.22 16.88
C ALA A 65 8.70 -4.73 17.06
N TYR A 66 9.21 -3.90 16.17
CA TYR A 66 10.53 -3.28 16.25
C TYR A 66 10.51 -1.87 16.84
N VAL A 67 9.34 -1.34 17.17
CA VAL A 67 9.21 -0.07 17.89
C VAL A 67 9.33 -0.33 19.39
N ARG A 68 10.22 0.41 20.07
CA ARG A 68 10.43 0.38 21.52
C ARG A 68 10.33 1.81 22.05
N ASP A 69 9.45 2.03 23.01
CA ASP A 69 9.21 3.36 23.60
C ASP A 69 8.95 4.45 22.54
N GLY A 70 8.21 4.08 21.49
CA GLY A 70 7.91 4.96 20.35
C GLY A 70 9.09 5.18 19.39
N ILE A 71 10.20 4.45 19.52
CA ILE A 71 11.40 4.57 18.69
C ILE A 71 11.52 3.35 17.78
N MET A 72 11.62 3.58 16.47
CA MET A 72 11.97 2.54 15.50
C MET A 72 13.41 2.12 15.70
N THR A 73 13.61 0.84 15.97
CA THR A 73 14.94 0.30 16.23
C THR A 73 15.75 0.09 14.94
N GLU A 74 17.07 0.07 15.07
CA GLU A 74 18.00 -0.26 13.98
C GLU A 74 17.71 -1.65 13.34
N ARG A 75 17.24 -2.62 14.13
CA ARG A 75 16.83 -3.95 13.64
C ARG A 75 15.60 -3.85 12.74
N GLY A 76 14.63 -2.98 13.10
CA GLY A 76 13.45 -2.71 12.29
C GLY A 76 13.81 -2.07 10.96
N ILE A 77 14.70 -1.06 10.99
CA ILE A 77 15.20 -0.39 9.77
C ILE A 77 15.89 -1.41 8.84
N LYS A 78 16.75 -2.29 9.37
CA LYS A 78 17.40 -3.35 8.58
C LYS A 78 16.40 -4.35 8.00
N ALA A 79 15.40 -4.76 8.76
CA ALA A 79 14.35 -5.68 8.30
C ALA A 79 13.52 -5.06 7.17
N ALA A 80 13.13 -3.80 7.32
CA ALA A 80 12.43 -3.04 6.27
C ALA A 80 13.29 -2.91 5.01
N ALA A 81 14.54 -2.49 5.14
CA ALA A 81 15.45 -2.31 4.01
C ALA A 81 15.62 -3.60 3.20
N LYS A 82 15.77 -4.74 3.86
CA LYS A 82 15.86 -6.05 3.20
C LYS A 82 14.60 -6.39 2.40
N ALA A 83 13.42 -6.15 2.96
CA ALA A 83 12.16 -6.42 2.29
C ALA A 83 11.97 -5.50 1.09
N ILE A 84 12.23 -4.20 1.25
CA ILE A 84 12.13 -3.19 0.19
C ILE A 84 13.10 -3.49 -0.95
N ALA A 85 14.36 -3.83 -0.65
CA ALA A 85 15.35 -4.16 -1.66
C ALA A 85 14.90 -5.34 -2.55
N ASN A 86 14.38 -6.42 -1.93
CA ASN A 86 13.86 -7.57 -2.65
C ASN A 86 12.66 -7.18 -3.54
N GLN A 87 11.70 -6.44 -2.99
CA GLN A 87 10.51 -6.01 -3.75
C GLN A 87 10.86 -5.03 -4.87
N THR A 88 11.83 -4.15 -4.65
CA THR A 88 12.34 -3.25 -5.71
C THR A 88 12.98 -4.06 -6.85
N GLN A 89 13.74 -5.12 -6.52
CA GLN A 89 14.30 -6.01 -7.53
C GLN A 89 13.18 -6.72 -8.31
N HIS A 90 12.15 -7.23 -7.64
CA HIS A 90 11.00 -7.88 -8.29
C HIS A 90 10.26 -6.91 -9.21
N ALA A 91 10.01 -5.67 -8.76
CA ALA A 91 9.38 -4.64 -9.58
C ALA A 91 10.19 -4.38 -10.87
N ARG A 92 11.52 -4.27 -10.77
CA ARG A 92 12.40 -4.08 -11.93
C ARG A 92 12.36 -5.26 -12.89
N LEU A 93 12.36 -6.50 -12.37
CA LEU A 93 12.24 -7.73 -13.19
C LEU A 93 10.89 -7.77 -13.93
N MET A 94 9.84 -7.19 -13.35
CA MET A 94 8.53 -7.03 -13.98
C MET A 94 8.46 -5.89 -14.98
N GLY A 95 9.55 -5.15 -15.17
CA GLY A 95 9.63 -4.07 -16.15
C GLY A 95 9.20 -2.70 -15.62
N CYS A 96 9.07 -2.53 -14.29
CA CYS A 96 8.83 -1.21 -13.71
C CYS A 96 10.03 -0.30 -13.94
N GLN A 97 9.78 0.83 -14.58
CA GLN A 97 10.80 1.86 -14.84
C GLN A 97 11.01 2.74 -13.62
N GLU A 98 9.98 2.92 -12.83
CA GLU A 98 9.97 3.70 -11.59
C GLU A 98 9.40 2.86 -10.44
N VAL A 99 9.97 3.02 -9.24
CA VAL A 99 9.44 2.43 -8.00
C VAL A 99 9.33 3.54 -6.97
N ARG A 100 8.12 3.80 -6.48
CA ARG A 100 7.83 4.78 -5.43
C ARG A 100 7.63 4.08 -4.10
N LEU A 101 8.18 4.66 -3.05
CA LEU A 101 8.09 4.14 -1.69
C LEU A 101 7.30 5.11 -0.81
N PHE A 102 6.26 4.60 -0.18
CA PHE A 102 5.46 5.34 0.78
C PHE A 102 5.52 4.65 2.14
N ALA A 103 5.55 5.43 3.20
CA ALA A 103 5.43 4.94 4.56
C ALA A 103 4.24 5.61 5.25
N THR A 104 3.54 4.85 6.06
CA THR A 104 2.34 5.27 6.78
C THR A 104 2.59 5.26 8.29
N ALA A 105 1.62 4.89 9.09
CA ALA A 105 1.70 4.86 10.56
C ALA A 105 2.95 4.16 11.11
N ALA A 106 3.50 3.18 10.38
CA ALA A 106 4.68 2.42 10.80
C ALA A 106 5.91 3.28 11.12
N LEU A 107 6.14 4.33 10.33
CA LEU A 107 7.22 5.29 10.54
C LEU A 107 6.68 6.64 11.00
N ARG A 108 5.52 7.09 10.50
CA ARG A 108 4.91 8.37 10.86
C ARG A 108 4.77 8.56 12.36
N ASN A 109 4.34 7.51 13.07
CA ASN A 109 4.02 7.58 14.50
C ASN A 109 5.25 7.34 15.41
N CYS A 110 6.43 7.13 14.84
CA CYS A 110 7.65 6.98 15.63
C CYS A 110 8.19 8.33 16.08
N ARG A 111 8.71 8.40 17.32
CA ARG A 111 9.36 9.60 17.87
C ARG A 111 10.60 10.00 17.09
N ASN A 112 11.28 9.02 16.50
CA ASN A 112 12.44 9.19 15.62
C ASN A 112 12.08 9.02 14.13
N SER A 113 10.88 9.42 13.73
CA SER A 113 10.37 9.23 12.37
C SER A 113 11.33 9.75 11.28
N ALA A 114 11.84 10.96 11.45
CA ALA A 114 12.74 11.58 10.49
C ALA A 114 14.06 10.81 10.34
N GLU A 115 14.70 10.47 11.47
CA GLU A 115 15.98 9.75 11.49
C GLU A 115 15.82 8.33 10.95
N ALA A 116 14.74 7.63 11.36
CA ALA A 116 14.46 6.27 10.89
C ALA A 116 14.19 6.24 9.39
N THR A 117 13.43 7.22 8.88
CA THR A 117 13.13 7.33 7.44
C THR A 117 14.39 7.66 6.65
N HIS A 118 15.21 8.59 7.13
CA HIS A 118 16.48 8.93 6.49
C HIS A 118 17.41 7.72 6.43
N ALA A 119 17.63 7.05 7.55
CA ALA A 119 18.46 5.85 7.62
C ALA A 119 17.94 4.70 6.73
N LEU A 120 16.63 4.56 6.58
CA LEU A 120 16.03 3.57 5.68
C LEU A 120 16.22 3.97 4.23
N ALA A 121 15.98 5.25 3.89
CA ALA A 121 16.15 5.80 2.53
C ALA A 121 17.61 5.65 2.04
N GLU A 122 18.60 5.92 2.89
CA GLU A 122 20.02 5.69 2.58
C GLU A 122 20.30 4.22 2.26
N ARG A 123 19.75 3.27 3.07
CA ARG A 123 19.98 1.84 2.86
C ARG A 123 19.36 1.29 1.60
N VAL A 124 18.22 1.82 1.20
CA VAL A 124 17.52 1.36 -0.01
C VAL A 124 17.92 2.15 -1.26
N GLY A 125 18.64 3.25 -1.09
CA GLY A 125 19.09 4.13 -2.18
C GLY A 125 17.92 4.82 -2.90
N ALA A 126 16.81 5.09 -2.19
CA ALA A 126 15.62 5.70 -2.76
C ALA A 126 14.89 6.57 -1.72
N ARG A 127 14.22 7.61 -2.20
CA ARG A 127 13.39 8.47 -1.38
C ARG A 127 12.18 7.69 -0.84
N ILE A 128 11.82 7.94 0.40
CA ILE A 128 10.61 7.42 1.05
C ILE A 128 9.75 8.61 1.45
N ASP A 129 8.52 8.65 0.94
CA ASP A 129 7.55 9.68 1.27
C ASP A 129 6.67 9.19 2.43
N ILE A 130 6.66 9.93 3.56
CA ILE A 130 5.76 9.64 4.67
C ILE A 130 4.42 10.30 4.39
N LEU A 131 3.37 9.48 4.27
CA LEU A 131 2.02 10.00 4.09
C LEU A 131 1.49 10.55 5.42
N SER A 132 0.93 11.75 5.38
CA SER A 132 0.11 12.26 6.47
C SER A 132 -1.17 11.41 6.60
N ALA A 133 -1.83 11.46 7.77
CA ALA A 133 -3.11 10.79 7.99
C ALA A 133 -4.15 11.20 6.92
N ARG A 134 -4.17 12.47 6.54
CA ARG A 134 -5.06 12.99 5.50
C ARG A 134 -4.75 12.41 4.13
N GLN A 135 -3.49 12.37 3.73
CA GLN A 135 -3.09 11.77 2.45
C GLN A 135 -3.40 10.27 2.38
N GLU A 136 -3.16 9.55 3.49
CA GLU A 136 -3.49 8.12 3.60
C GLU A 136 -5.00 7.89 3.42
N ALA A 137 -5.84 8.70 4.10
CA ALA A 137 -7.28 8.67 3.98
C ALA A 137 -7.77 9.02 2.55
N GLU A 138 -7.22 10.08 1.95
CA GLU A 138 -7.56 10.51 0.59
C GLU A 138 -7.19 9.43 -0.44
N PHE A 139 -5.99 8.85 -0.34
CA PHE A 139 -5.58 7.77 -1.25
C PHE A 139 -6.37 6.48 -1.03
N GLY A 140 -6.69 6.13 0.23
CA GLY A 140 -7.57 5.02 0.55
C GLY A 140 -8.94 5.18 -0.08
N PHE A 141 -9.54 6.37 0.06
CA PHE A 141 -10.84 6.67 -0.55
C PHE A 141 -10.79 6.68 -2.09
N MET A 142 -9.72 7.21 -2.68
CA MET A 142 -9.53 7.13 -4.15
C MET A 142 -9.50 5.69 -4.64
N GLY A 143 -8.88 4.77 -3.87
CA GLY A 143 -8.89 3.34 -4.15
C GLY A 143 -10.30 2.74 -4.08
N ILE A 144 -11.08 3.09 -3.06
CA ILE A 144 -12.47 2.66 -2.92
C ILE A 144 -13.32 3.18 -4.07
N LYS A 145 -13.18 4.46 -4.41
CA LYS A 145 -13.94 5.10 -5.50
C LYS A 145 -13.63 4.50 -6.87
N ALA A 146 -12.42 3.97 -7.08
CA ALA A 146 -12.04 3.30 -8.32
C ALA A 146 -12.70 1.92 -8.49
N GLU A 147 -13.12 1.28 -7.38
CA GLU A 147 -13.74 -0.05 -7.39
C GLU A 147 -15.24 0.00 -7.11
N LEU A 148 -15.69 1.01 -6.36
CA LEU A 148 -17.07 1.19 -5.94
C LEU A 148 -17.52 2.61 -6.28
N ASP A 149 -18.72 2.76 -6.82
CA ASP A 149 -19.34 4.08 -7.06
C ASP A 149 -19.88 4.67 -5.74
N ALA A 150 -18.97 4.88 -4.77
CA ALA A 150 -19.31 5.37 -3.44
C ALA A 150 -19.17 6.89 -3.41
N THR A 151 -20.26 7.60 -3.13
CA THR A 151 -20.32 9.07 -3.04
C THR A 151 -20.46 9.57 -1.60
N ASP A 152 -21.14 8.80 -0.75
CA ASP A 152 -21.48 9.20 0.61
C ASP A 152 -21.28 8.05 1.59
N GLY A 153 -20.76 8.37 2.78
CA GLY A 153 -20.61 7.40 3.84
C GLY A 153 -19.33 7.54 4.66
N MET A 154 -19.04 6.46 5.38
CA MET A 154 -17.85 6.32 6.21
C MET A 154 -16.99 5.18 5.65
N ALA A 155 -15.76 5.49 5.26
CA ALA A 155 -14.75 4.49 5.01
C ALA A 155 -13.93 4.26 6.29
N VAL A 156 -13.70 2.99 6.63
CA VAL A 156 -12.90 2.57 7.77
C VAL A 156 -11.82 1.62 7.27
N ASP A 157 -10.56 2.00 7.46
CA ASP A 157 -9.40 1.16 7.15
C ASP A 157 -8.71 0.76 8.46
N ILE A 158 -8.76 -0.52 8.81
CA ILE A 158 -8.15 -1.06 10.02
C ILE A 158 -6.80 -1.66 9.66
N GLY A 159 -5.75 -0.87 9.85
CA GLY A 159 -4.38 -1.31 9.66
C GLY A 159 -3.80 -2.09 10.85
N GLY A 160 -2.51 -2.40 10.77
CA GLY A 160 -1.81 -3.04 11.89
C GLY A 160 -1.48 -2.06 13.04
N GLY A 161 -1.15 -0.82 12.72
CA GLY A 161 -0.71 0.20 13.69
C GLY A 161 -1.69 1.34 13.93
N SER A 162 -2.62 1.54 13.01
CA SER A 162 -3.62 2.62 13.06
C SER A 162 -4.95 2.18 12.47
N THR A 163 -5.97 2.99 12.67
CA THR A 163 -7.27 2.88 12.01
C THR A 163 -7.61 4.24 11.42
N GLU A 164 -7.82 4.29 10.12
CA GLU A 164 -8.22 5.49 9.41
C GLU A 164 -9.74 5.54 9.29
N LEU A 165 -10.32 6.69 9.72
CA LEU A 165 -11.72 7.02 9.52
C LEU A 165 -11.82 8.13 8.49
N THR A 166 -12.63 7.91 7.47
CA THR A 166 -12.82 8.87 6.36
C THR A 166 -14.30 9.09 6.10
N TYR A 167 -14.81 10.27 6.45
CA TYR A 167 -16.17 10.68 6.13
C TYR A 167 -16.20 11.33 4.75
N VAL A 168 -17.07 10.81 3.91
CA VAL A 168 -17.20 11.18 2.50
C VAL A 168 -18.60 11.71 2.26
N LYS A 169 -18.70 12.80 1.49
CA LYS A 169 -19.94 13.37 1.02
C LYS A 169 -19.76 13.94 -0.39
N ASP A 170 -20.73 13.68 -1.25
CA ASP A 170 -20.70 14.11 -2.66
C ASP A 170 -19.39 13.70 -3.37
N GLY A 171 -18.87 12.51 -3.07
CA GLY A 171 -17.63 11.97 -3.64
C GLY A 171 -16.35 12.66 -3.19
N ASN A 172 -16.39 13.45 -2.10
CA ASN A 172 -15.23 14.16 -1.56
C ASN A 172 -14.98 13.79 -0.10
N VAL A 173 -13.71 13.73 0.29
CA VAL A 173 -13.32 13.56 1.69
C VAL A 173 -13.60 14.86 2.45
N VAL A 174 -14.61 14.84 3.30
CA VAL A 174 -15.01 15.98 4.14
C VAL A 174 -14.20 16.03 5.43
N ARG A 175 -14.06 14.87 6.08
CA ARG A 175 -13.31 14.75 7.34
C ARG A 175 -12.59 13.40 7.40
N CYS A 176 -11.39 13.39 7.94
CA CYS A 176 -10.66 12.15 8.19
C CYS A 176 -9.78 12.29 9.43
N CYS A 177 -9.51 11.17 10.06
CA CYS A 177 -8.50 11.05 11.12
C CYS A 177 -7.78 9.71 11.02
N SER A 178 -6.62 9.62 11.66
CA SER A 178 -5.91 8.37 11.90
C SER A 178 -5.83 8.15 13.41
N ILE A 179 -6.49 7.12 13.87
CA ILE A 179 -6.49 6.69 15.27
C ILE A 179 -5.26 5.81 15.46
N PRO A 180 -4.36 6.08 16.43
CA PRO A 180 -3.16 5.27 16.65
C PRO A 180 -3.47 3.94 17.38
N ALA A 181 -4.49 3.26 16.92
CA ALA A 181 -4.99 1.98 17.42
C ALA A 181 -5.37 1.10 16.22
N GLY A 182 -4.51 0.19 15.85
CA GLY A 182 -4.71 -0.81 14.81
C GLY A 182 -4.73 -2.22 15.38
N SER A 183 -5.02 -3.20 14.55
CA SER A 183 -5.19 -4.60 14.95
C SER A 183 -3.97 -5.15 15.69
N LEU A 184 -2.74 -4.90 15.21
CA LEU A 184 -1.52 -5.41 15.85
C LEU A 184 -1.09 -4.57 17.04
N SER A 185 -1.27 -3.25 17.02
CA SER A 185 -0.92 -2.41 18.16
C SER A 185 -1.77 -2.74 19.38
N LEU A 186 -3.08 -2.95 19.19
CA LEU A 186 -3.98 -3.39 20.24
C LEU A 186 -3.65 -4.80 20.74
N TRP A 187 -3.40 -5.72 19.79
CA TRP A 187 -2.99 -7.07 20.13
C TRP A 187 -1.73 -7.10 21.00
N ASN A 188 -0.66 -6.46 20.53
CA ASN A 188 0.63 -6.44 21.22
C ASN A 188 0.56 -5.80 22.61
N ALA A 189 -0.37 -4.86 22.81
CA ALA A 189 -0.51 -4.13 24.07
C ALA A 189 -1.39 -4.89 25.11
N HIS A 190 -2.37 -5.68 24.65
CA HIS A 190 -3.43 -6.18 25.54
C HIS A 190 -3.67 -7.68 25.46
N VAL A 191 -3.07 -8.42 24.53
CA VAL A 191 -3.32 -9.85 24.33
C VAL A 191 -2.04 -10.64 24.59
N ALA A 192 -2.08 -11.59 25.51
CA ALA A 192 -0.95 -12.42 25.84
C ALA A 192 -0.87 -13.70 24.98
N GLY A 193 -2.01 -14.20 24.53
CA GLY A 193 -2.13 -15.45 23.79
C GLY A 193 -2.37 -15.27 22.28
N ILE A 194 -2.78 -16.36 21.64
CA ILE A 194 -3.16 -16.36 20.20
C ILE A 194 -4.60 -15.90 20.02
N ILE A 195 -5.47 -16.15 20.98
CA ILE A 195 -6.89 -15.74 20.96
C ILE A 195 -7.11 -14.90 22.22
N PRO A 196 -7.64 -13.66 22.08
CA PRO A 196 -7.94 -12.85 23.25
C PRO A 196 -9.06 -13.48 24.08
N ASN A 197 -8.93 -13.46 25.40
CA ASN A 197 -10.01 -13.74 26.32
C ASN A 197 -10.94 -12.53 26.45
N ALA A 198 -12.03 -12.67 27.21
CA ALA A 198 -13.03 -11.61 27.35
C ALA A 198 -12.47 -10.31 27.97
N ASP A 199 -11.57 -10.43 28.95
CA ASP A 199 -10.97 -9.27 29.62
C ASP A 199 -9.98 -8.55 28.71
N GLU A 200 -9.18 -9.29 27.95
CA GLU A 200 -8.26 -8.76 26.95
C GLU A 200 -9.01 -8.05 25.80
N LEU A 201 -10.13 -8.65 25.33
CA LEU A 201 -10.97 -8.02 24.33
C LEU A 201 -11.59 -6.73 24.86
N ALA A 202 -12.08 -6.72 26.10
CA ALA A 202 -12.59 -5.51 26.73
C ALA A 202 -11.50 -4.46 26.91
N ALA A 203 -10.24 -4.84 27.19
CA ALA A 203 -9.11 -3.93 27.26
C ALA A 203 -8.79 -3.31 25.87
N CYS A 204 -8.77 -4.11 24.81
CA CYS A 204 -8.62 -3.61 23.43
C CYS A 204 -9.72 -2.61 23.07
N THR A 205 -10.97 -2.93 23.38
CA THR A 205 -12.12 -2.07 23.11
C THR A 205 -12.00 -0.74 23.85
N ARG A 206 -11.68 -0.76 25.16
CA ARG A 206 -11.48 0.47 25.94
C ARG A 206 -10.33 1.32 25.39
N ALA A 207 -9.22 0.69 25.00
CA ALA A 207 -8.06 1.39 24.44
C ALA A 207 -8.42 2.05 23.09
N PHE A 208 -9.15 1.35 22.23
CA PHE A 208 -9.62 1.90 20.95
C PHE A 208 -10.58 3.08 21.16
N LEU A 209 -11.58 2.93 22.03
CA LEU A 209 -12.56 4.00 22.29
C LEU A 209 -11.89 5.23 22.87
N ARG A 210 -10.92 5.08 23.78
CA ARG A 210 -10.14 6.21 24.29
C ARG A 210 -9.38 6.92 23.17
N ALA A 211 -8.68 6.17 22.31
CA ALA A 211 -7.94 6.75 21.21
C ALA A 211 -8.86 7.43 20.18
N LEU A 212 -10.09 6.92 20.01
CA LEU A 212 -11.12 7.55 19.20
C LEU A 212 -11.58 8.87 19.80
N ASP A 213 -11.88 8.89 21.10
CA ASP A 213 -12.28 10.11 21.81
C ASP A 213 -11.17 11.19 21.74
N GLU A 214 -9.91 10.80 21.94
CA GLU A 214 -8.74 11.68 21.83
C GLU A 214 -8.52 12.21 20.39
N SER A 215 -9.04 11.55 19.36
CA SER A 215 -8.95 12.00 17.98
C SER A 215 -9.88 13.17 17.65
N GLU A 216 -10.83 13.48 18.52
CA GLU A 216 -11.87 14.50 18.33
C GLU A 216 -12.62 14.35 16.99
N PHE A 217 -12.73 13.10 16.50
CA PHE A 217 -13.41 12.82 15.24
C PHE A 217 -14.92 12.84 15.44
N GLU A 218 -15.57 13.81 14.82
CA GLU A 218 -17.02 13.91 14.80
C GLU A 218 -17.54 13.80 13.36
N ILE A 219 -18.63 13.08 13.17
CA ILE A 219 -19.34 13.03 11.88
C ILE A 219 -20.12 14.35 11.76
N PRO A 220 -19.87 15.13 10.68
CA PRO A 220 -20.65 16.34 10.43
C PRO A 220 -22.14 16.00 10.30
N ARG A 221 -23.00 16.82 10.95
CA ARG A 221 -24.47 16.70 10.88
C ARG A 221 -25.03 17.17 9.55
#